data_137d5ebf2dc4888bb6312a9b2a966c18
#
_entry.id   137d5ebf2dc4888bb6312a9b2a966c18
#
_cell.length_a   1.000
_cell.length_b   1.000
_cell.length_c   1.000
_cell.angle_alpha   90.00
_cell.angle_beta   90.00
_cell.angle_gamma   90.00
#
_symmetry.space_group_name_H-M   'P 1'
#
loop_
_entity.id
_entity.type
_entity.pdbx_description
1 polymer ?
#
loop_
_entity_poly.entity_id
_entity_poly.type
_entity_poly.pdbx_seq_one_letter_code
_entity_poly.pdbx_strand_id
1 'polypeptide(L)'
;MGQHHAVKFPQEVLDEYAALGIDLPALFSAGRLGEQMDIRILEASADRVVGTMPVEGNTQPYGLLHGGASAVLAETLGSVGSMLHGGITKIAVGVDLNCTHHRGARSGLVTGVATPVHRGRSTATYEIVITDEQDRRVCTARLTCLLRDTEPQHPGNA
;
A
#
# COMPACT_ATOMS: atom_id res chain seq x y z
N MET A 1 -1.72 23.98 -6.81
CA MET A 1 -1.51 22.98 -7.88
C MET A 1 -0.55 21.95 -7.36
N GLY A 2 -1.07 20.83 -6.82
CA GLY A 2 -0.24 19.75 -6.30
C GLY A 2 0.48 19.06 -7.46
N GLN A 3 1.80 18.98 -7.39
CA GLN A 3 2.57 18.15 -8.31
C GLN A 3 2.13 16.70 -8.05
N HIS A 4 1.42 16.12 -9.01
CA HIS A 4 1.20 14.68 -9.02
C HIS A 4 2.57 14.02 -9.21
N HIS A 5 3.21 13.64 -8.12
CA HIS A 5 4.38 12.77 -8.22
C HIS A 5 3.90 11.43 -8.77
N ALA A 6 4.29 11.13 -10.00
CA ALA A 6 4.03 9.82 -10.58
C ALA A 6 4.67 8.74 -9.69
N VAL A 7 3.92 7.68 -9.45
CA VAL A 7 4.43 6.53 -8.68
C VAL A 7 5.67 5.97 -9.36
N LYS A 8 6.73 5.76 -8.60
CA LYS A 8 7.98 5.19 -9.12
C LYS A 8 7.91 3.68 -9.06
N PHE A 9 7.82 3.05 -10.20
CA PHE A 9 7.94 1.60 -10.37
C PHE A 9 9.26 1.25 -11.05
N PRO A 10 9.82 0.05 -10.81
CA PRO A 10 10.87 -0.48 -11.68
C PRO A 10 10.40 -0.57 -13.13
N GLN A 11 11.25 -0.23 -14.10
CA GLN A 11 10.85 -0.20 -15.52
C GLN A 11 10.40 -1.58 -16.01
N GLU A 12 11.07 -2.64 -15.59
CA GLU A 12 10.70 -4.03 -15.91
C GLU A 12 9.27 -4.37 -15.47
N VAL A 13 8.84 -3.87 -14.31
CA VAL A 13 7.47 -4.07 -13.79
C VAL A 13 6.47 -3.29 -14.65
N LEU A 14 6.79 -2.05 -15.01
CA LEU A 14 5.94 -1.26 -15.92
C LEU A 14 5.75 -1.96 -17.27
N ASP A 15 6.83 -2.46 -17.85
CA ASP A 15 6.82 -3.14 -19.15
C ASP A 15 6.02 -4.44 -19.11
N GLU A 16 6.16 -5.22 -18.02
CA GLU A 16 5.41 -6.48 -17.82
C GLU A 16 3.88 -6.23 -17.76
N TYR A 17 3.44 -5.24 -16.98
CA TYR A 17 2.02 -4.91 -16.87
C TYR A 17 1.48 -4.23 -18.14
N ALA A 18 2.27 -3.37 -18.78
CA ALA A 18 1.90 -2.75 -20.05
C ALA A 18 1.71 -3.78 -21.18
N ALA A 19 2.50 -4.85 -21.20
CA ALA A 19 2.33 -5.94 -22.17
C ALA A 19 0.98 -6.66 -22.04
N LEU A 20 0.32 -6.54 -20.88
CA LEU A 20 -1.03 -7.05 -20.63
C LEU A 20 -2.12 -6.00 -20.85
N GLY A 21 -1.76 -4.80 -21.31
CA GLY A 21 -2.68 -3.68 -21.45
C GLY A 21 -3.09 -3.03 -20.12
N ILE A 22 -2.32 -3.24 -19.05
CA ILE A 22 -2.59 -2.68 -17.73
C ILE A 22 -1.72 -1.45 -17.50
N ASP A 23 -2.36 -0.30 -17.30
CA ASP A 23 -1.70 0.90 -16.79
C ASP A 23 -1.55 0.79 -15.28
N LEU A 24 -0.36 0.36 -14.83
CA LEU A 24 -0.09 0.10 -13.42
C LEU A 24 -0.22 1.36 -12.54
N PRO A 25 0.30 2.55 -12.92
CA PRO A 25 0.06 3.78 -12.20
C PRO A 25 -1.43 4.13 -12.04
N ALA A 26 -2.24 3.93 -13.10
CA ALA A 26 -3.68 4.18 -13.05
C ALA A 26 -4.39 3.17 -12.13
N LEU A 27 -3.97 1.91 -12.13
CA LEU A 27 -4.53 0.87 -11.27
C LEU A 27 -4.39 1.23 -9.78
N PHE A 28 -3.24 1.79 -9.37
CA PHE A 28 -3.01 2.19 -7.99
C PHE A 28 -3.71 3.49 -7.57
N SER A 29 -4.21 4.26 -8.53
CA SER A 29 -5.02 5.45 -8.24
C SER A 29 -6.53 5.16 -8.13
N ALA A 30 -6.96 3.93 -8.40
CA ALA A 30 -8.38 3.58 -8.56
C ALA A 30 -9.12 3.24 -7.27
N GLY A 31 -8.45 3.11 -6.13
CA GLY A 31 -9.09 2.74 -4.87
C GLY A 31 -9.80 3.91 -4.18
N ARG A 32 -11.13 3.87 -4.12
CA ARG A 32 -11.93 4.97 -3.53
C ARG A 32 -11.60 5.25 -2.07
N LEU A 33 -11.27 4.24 -1.27
CA LEU A 33 -10.88 4.44 0.14
C LEU A 33 -9.55 5.19 0.23
N GLY A 34 -8.56 4.79 -0.57
CA GLY A 34 -7.28 5.49 -0.64
C GLY A 34 -7.43 6.94 -1.10
N GLU A 35 -8.31 7.18 -2.08
CA GLU A 35 -8.63 8.51 -2.56
C GLU A 35 -9.29 9.37 -1.47
N GLN A 36 -10.29 8.84 -0.74
CA GLN A 36 -10.97 9.55 0.33
C GLN A 36 -10.03 9.92 1.49
N MET A 37 -9.00 9.11 1.73
CA MET A 37 -8.01 9.34 2.78
C MET A 37 -6.76 10.09 2.28
N ASP A 38 -6.74 10.46 1.00
CA ASP A 38 -5.61 11.08 0.28
C ASP A 38 -4.31 10.27 0.46
N ILE A 39 -4.41 8.93 0.38
CA ILE A 39 -3.24 8.04 0.38
C ILE A 39 -2.57 8.14 -0.98
N ARG A 40 -1.27 8.41 -0.97
CA ARG A 40 -0.45 8.53 -2.19
C ARG A 40 0.70 7.54 -2.15
N ILE A 41 0.78 6.69 -3.15
CA ILE A 41 1.94 5.81 -3.34
C ILE A 41 3.02 6.62 -4.05
N LEU A 42 4.22 6.62 -3.51
CA LEU A 42 5.37 7.35 -4.03
C LEU A 42 6.36 6.44 -4.74
N GLU A 43 6.54 5.23 -4.20
CA GLU A 43 7.46 4.21 -4.70
C GLU A 43 6.82 2.85 -4.51
N ALA A 44 6.89 1.97 -5.51
CA ALA A 44 6.35 0.62 -5.42
C ALA A 44 7.24 -0.41 -6.11
N SER A 45 7.72 -1.36 -5.35
CA SER A 45 8.38 -2.58 -5.79
C SER A 45 8.07 -3.72 -4.82
N ALA A 46 8.42 -4.95 -5.18
CA ALA A 46 8.29 -6.09 -4.26
C ALA A 46 9.22 -5.98 -3.03
N ASP A 47 10.30 -5.20 -3.14
CA ASP A 47 11.28 -5.02 -2.06
C ASP A 47 10.94 -3.82 -1.16
N ARG A 48 10.21 -2.84 -1.69
CA ARG A 48 9.91 -1.63 -0.95
C ARG A 48 8.72 -0.89 -1.54
N VAL A 49 7.77 -0.52 -0.67
CA VAL A 49 6.67 0.36 -1.04
C VAL A 49 6.65 1.56 -0.09
N VAL A 50 6.56 2.75 -0.65
CA VAL A 50 6.48 4.00 0.13
C VAL A 50 5.20 4.73 -0.22
N GLY A 51 4.50 5.19 0.78
CA GLY A 51 3.31 6.02 0.59
C GLY A 51 3.10 7.01 1.73
N THR A 52 2.31 8.02 1.47
CA THR A 52 1.98 9.08 2.42
C THR A 52 0.48 9.20 2.61
N MET A 53 0.10 9.76 3.75
CA MET A 53 -1.28 10.09 4.07
C MET A 53 -1.30 11.33 4.97
N PRO A 54 -2.19 12.33 4.74
CA PRO A 54 -2.33 13.46 5.64
C PRO A 54 -2.98 13.03 6.96
N VAL A 55 -2.58 13.68 8.04
CA VAL A 55 -3.27 13.58 9.34
C VAL A 55 -4.63 14.25 9.25
N GLU A 56 -4.65 15.43 8.60
CA GLU A 56 -5.87 16.21 8.42
C GLU A 56 -6.91 15.43 7.60
N GLY A 57 -8.15 15.40 8.06
CA GLY A 57 -9.21 14.60 7.47
C GLY A 57 -9.24 13.12 7.93
N ASN A 58 -8.17 12.63 8.56
CA ASN A 58 -8.03 11.24 9.02
C ASN A 58 -7.88 11.14 10.55
N THR A 59 -8.49 12.10 11.29
CA THR A 59 -8.34 12.21 12.74
C THR A 59 -9.44 11.48 13.50
N GLN A 60 -9.11 11.10 14.73
CA GLN A 60 -10.07 10.69 15.76
C GLN A 60 -10.53 11.92 16.56
N PRO A 61 -11.57 11.80 17.47
CA PRO A 61 -12.18 12.96 18.13
C PRO A 61 -11.23 13.86 18.94
N TYR A 62 -10.07 13.38 19.37
CA TYR A 62 -9.06 14.17 20.09
C TYR A 62 -8.09 14.94 19.19
N GLY A 63 -8.32 14.95 17.87
CA GLY A 63 -7.50 15.65 16.89
C GLY A 63 -6.15 14.97 16.61
N LEU A 64 -6.04 13.67 16.90
CA LEU A 64 -4.90 12.85 16.55
C LEU A 64 -5.24 12.00 15.33
N LEU A 65 -4.23 11.59 14.56
CA LEU A 65 -4.39 10.60 13.52
C LEU A 65 -5.12 9.36 14.07
N HIS A 66 -6.18 8.95 13.41
CA HIS A 66 -6.94 7.77 13.80
C HIS A 66 -6.10 6.50 13.60
N GLY A 67 -6.03 5.62 14.60
CA GLY A 67 -5.29 4.36 14.48
C GLY A 67 -5.76 3.49 13.31
N GLY A 68 -7.07 3.48 13.04
CA GLY A 68 -7.62 2.83 11.85
C GLY A 68 -7.12 3.42 10.53
N ALA A 69 -6.84 4.73 10.48
CA ALA A 69 -6.25 5.33 9.28
C ALA A 69 -4.81 4.84 9.06
N SER A 70 -4.00 4.72 10.12
CA SER A 70 -2.69 4.07 10.03
C SER A 70 -2.80 2.62 9.56
N ALA A 71 -3.83 1.89 10.01
CA ALA A 71 -4.07 0.51 9.58
C ALA A 71 -4.40 0.44 8.08
N VAL A 72 -5.23 1.36 7.56
CA VAL A 72 -5.55 1.41 6.12
C VAL A 72 -4.30 1.72 5.29
N LEU A 73 -3.47 2.67 5.72
CA LEU A 73 -2.20 2.95 5.05
C LEU A 73 -1.30 1.71 5.03
N ALA A 74 -1.15 1.03 6.17
CA ALA A 74 -0.34 -0.18 6.28
C ALA A 74 -0.87 -1.32 5.39
N GLU A 75 -2.19 -1.56 5.41
CA GLU A 75 -2.86 -2.54 4.54
C GLU A 75 -2.60 -2.25 3.07
N THR A 76 -2.74 -0.99 2.67
CA THR A 76 -2.53 -0.55 1.28
C THR A 76 -1.10 -0.83 0.83
N LEU A 77 -0.10 -0.40 1.60
CA LEU A 77 1.31 -0.54 1.22
C LEU A 77 1.76 -2.01 1.19
N GLY A 78 1.36 -2.80 2.20
CA GLY A 78 1.69 -4.21 2.27
C GLY A 78 1.04 -5.03 1.15
N SER A 79 -0.21 -4.70 0.79
CA SER A 79 -0.93 -5.33 -0.32
C SER A 79 -0.27 -5.03 -1.67
N VAL A 80 0.18 -3.78 -1.88
CA VAL A 80 0.92 -3.39 -3.09
C VAL A 80 2.21 -4.20 -3.21
N GLY A 81 3.02 -4.28 -2.15
CA GLY A 81 4.23 -5.10 -2.15
C GLY A 81 3.97 -6.58 -2.42
N SER A 82 2.93 -7.12 -1.79
CA SER A 82 2.52 -8.52 -1.95
C SER A 82 2.04 -8.81 -3.39
N MET A 83 1.29 -7.88 -3.99
CA MET A 83 0.83 -8.00 -5.37
C MET A 83 2.01 -7.99 -6.35
N LEU A 84 2.95 -7.05 -6.17
CA LEU A 84 4.14 -6.97 -7.03
C LEU A 84 5.07 -8.20 -6.87
N HIS A 85 5.14 -8.78 -5.66
CA HIS A 85 5.83 -10.05 -5.44
C HIS A 85 5.13 -11.22 -6.15
N GLY A 86 3.80 -11.28 -6.08
CA GLY A 86 3.01 -12.33 -6.74
C GLY A 86 3.09 -12.29 -8.27
N GLY A 87 3.35 -11.10 -8.83
CA GLY A 87 3.36 -10.85 -10.26
C GLY A 87 1.97 -10.94 -10.90
N ILE A 88 1.95 -10.91 -12.21
CA ILE A 88 0.71 -10.80 -13.03
C ILE A 88 -0.22 -12.01 -12.95
N THR A 89 0.28 -13.15 -12.47
CA THR A 89 -0.50 -14.39 -12.37
C THR A 89 -1.22 -14.56 -11.04
N LYS A 90 -1.01 -13.63 -10.10
CA LYS A 90 -1.58 -13.72 -8.75
C LYS A 90 -2.25 -12.44 -8.32
N ILE A 91 -3.27 -12.61 -7.47
CA ILE A 91 -3.85 -11.55 -6.66
C ILE A 91 -3.39 -11.70 -5.22
N ALA A 92 -3.18 -10.58 -4.54
CA ALA A 92 -2.88 -10.54 -3.11
C ALA A 92 -4.13 -10.19 -2.32
N VAL A 93 -4.45 -10.98 -1.30
CA VAL A 93 -5.60 -10.76 -0.41
C VAL A 93 -5.08 -10.70 1.03
N GLY A 94 -5.26 -9.59 1.71
CA GLY A 94 -4.89 -9.43 3.11
C GLY A 94 -5.68 -10.38 4.01
N VAL A 95 -4.99 -11.12 4.88
CA VAL A 95 -5.61 -12.11 5.79
C VAL A 95 -5.29 -11.86 7.26
N ASP A 96 -4.22 -11.11 7.55
CA ASP A 96 -3.85 -10.75 8.92
C ASP A 96 -3.13 -9.41 8.92
N LEU A 97 -3.71 -8.45 9.63
CA LEU A 97 -3.12 -7.14 9.86
C LEU A 97 -3.08 -6.87 11.36
N ASN A 98 -1.90 -6.48 11.85
CA ASN A 98 -1.78 -5.95 13.20
C ASN A 98 -1.02 -4.63 13.19
N CYS A 99 -1.40 -3.74 14.10
CA CYS A 99 -0.80 -2.42 14.26
C CYS A 99 -0.51 -2.15 15.72
N THR A 100 0.68 -1.60 16.00
CA THR A 100 1.02 -1.01 17.29
C THR A 100 1.24 0.48 17.08
N HIS A 101 0.43 1.29 17.76
CA HIS A 101 0.51 2.75 17.71
C HIS A 101 1.41 3.24 18.82
N HIS A 102 2.50 3.94 18.48
CA HIS A 102 3.53 4.38 19.42
C HIS A 102 3.40 5.85 19.79
N ARG A 103 2.91 6.67 18.85
CA ARG A 103 2.86 8.13 18.97
C ARG A 103 1.65 8.70 18.24
N GLY A 104 1.02 9.69 18.85
CA GLY A 104 -0.04 10.47 18.19
C GLY A 104 0.57 11.50 17.22
N ALA A 105 0.12 11.51 15.97
CA ALA A 105 0.39 12.57 15.01
C ALA A 105 -0.81 13.55 15.00
N ARG A 106 -0.54 14.87 15.00
CA ARG A 106 -1.58 15.91 15.09
C ARG A 106 -1.79 16.69 13.80
N SER A 107 -0.79 16.73 12.93
CA SER A 107 -0.82 17.52 11.70
C SER A 107 0.23 16.99 10.73
N GLY A 108 0.22 17.50 9.51
CA GLY A 108 1.18 17.19 8.47
C GLY A 108 0.95 15.82 7.82
N LEU A 109 1.97 15.27 7.24
CA LEU A 109 1.93 13.97 6.58
C LEU A 109 2.52 12.88 7.48
N VAL A 110 1.97 11.69 7.38
CA VAL A 110 2.67 10.47 7.81
C VAL A 110 3.15 9.72 6.58
N THR A 111 4.33 9.12 6.69
CA THR A 111 4.95 8.32 5.63
C THR A 111 5.05 6.88 6.11
N GLY A 112 4.48 5.97 5.33
CA GLY A 112 4.61 4.53 5.52
C GLY A 112 5.67 3.95 4.59
N VAL A 113 6.46 3.01 5.10
CA VAL A 113 7.42 2.23 4.33
C VAL A 113 7.16 0.76 4.62
N ALA A 114 6.77 0.01 3.58
CA ALA A 114 6.59 -1.43 3.64
C ALA A 114 7.84 -2.15 3.11
N THR A 115 8.34 -3.11 3.86
CA THR A 115 9.46 -3.98 3.47
C THR A 115 9.10 -5.45 3.73
N PRO A 116 9.57 -6.40 2.88
CA PRO A 116 9.21 -7.79 3.03
C PRO A 116 9.87 -8.42 4.26
N VAL A 117 9.09 -9.16 5.03
CA VAL A 117 9.54 -10.08 6.08
C VAL A 117 9.63 -11.50 5.52
N HIS A 118 8.64 -11.87 4.69
CA HIS A 118 8.57 -13.17 4.03
C HIS A 118 7.92 -13.03 2.66
N ARG A 119 8.49 -13.69 1.65
CA ARG A 119 7.94 -13.78 0.31
C ARG A 119 7.95 -15.24 -0.13
N GLY A 120 6.80 -15.89 -0.02
CA GLY A 120 6.59 -17.27 -0.42
C GLY A 120 5.75 -17.38 -1.70
N ARG A 121 5.49 -18.61 -2.11
CA ARG A 121 4.66 -18.91 -3.28
C ARG A 121 3.18 -18.61 -3.05
N SER A 122 2.68 -18.83 -1.84
CA SER A 122 1.26 -18.71 -1.47
C SER A 122 0.97 -17.63 -0.45
N THR A 123 1.98 -17.08 0.21
CA THR A 123 1.86 -16.02 1.21
C THR A 123 3.02 -15.04 1.10
N ALA A 124 2.74 -13.78 1.40
CA ALA A 124 3.77 -12.76 1.59
C ALA A 124 3.44 -11.98 2.87
N THR A 125 4.47 -11.63 3.64
CA THR A 125 4.33 -10.83 4.86
C THR A 125 5.25 -9.62 4.76
N TYR A 126 4.69 -8.45 5.03
CA TYR A 126 5.39 -7.17 5.05
C TYR A 126 5.33 -6.54 6.42
N GLU A 127 6.43 -5.96 6.86
CA GLU A 127 6.45 -4.99 7.95
C GLU A 127 6.25 -3.61 7.38
N ILE A 128 5.43 -2.79 8.04
CA ILE A 128 5.19 -1.40 7.65
C ILE A 128 5.53 -0.50 8.83
N VAL A 129 6.47 0.41 8.61
CA VAL A 129 6.84 1.44 9.57
C VAL A 129 6.24 2.76 9.11
N ILE A 130 5.45 3.40 9.98
CA ILE A 130 4.85 4.70 9.70
C ILE A 130 5.52 5.74 10.60
N THR A 131 6.02 6.82 9.99
CA THR A 131 6.69 7.94 10.67
C THR A 131 5.98 9.26 10.38
N ASP A 132 6.17 10.25 11.24
CA ASP A 132 5.78 11.64 10.99
C ASP A 132 6.86 12.40 10.22
N GLU A 133 6.63 13.70 9.95
CA GLU A 133 7.56 14.57 9.22
C GLU A 133 8.90 14.84 9.95
N GLN A 134 9.02 14.45 11.20
CA GLN A 134 10.26 14.50 11.97
C GLN A 134 10.91 13.13 12.11
N ASP A 135 10.55 12.16 11.24
CA ASP A 135 11.04 10.78 11.24
C ASP A 135 10.77 10.02 12.56
N ARG A 136 9.82 10.49 13.37
CA ARG A 136 9.46 9.82 14.61
C ARG A 136 8.44 8.72 14.31
N ARG A 137 8.67 7.53 14.85
CA ARG A 137 7.81 6.39 14.63
C ARG A 137 6.40 6.63 15.25
N VAL A 138 5.39 6.59 14.40
CA VAL A 138 3.97 6.72 14.76
C VAL A 138 3.33 5.34 14.95
N CYS A 139 3.62 4.42 14.04
CA CYS A 139 3.04 3.09 14.03
C CYS A 139 4.01 2.06 13.48
N THR A 140 3.94 0.85 14.00
CA THR A 140 4.53 -0.35 13.39
C THR A 140 3.39 -1.32 13.09
N ALA A 141 3.34 -1.81 11.86
CA ALA A 141 2.34 -2.77 11.42
C ALA A 141 2.98 -3.96 10.74
N ARG A 142 2.22 -5.05 10.66
CA ARG A 142 2.57 -6.23 9.87
C ARG A 142 1.33 -6.71 9.14
N LEU A 143 1.45 -6.89 7.84
CA LEU A 143 0.40 -7.44 6.99
C LEU A 143 0.87 -8.76 6.39
N THR A 144 0.04 -9.78 6.49
CA THR A 144 0.19 -11.03 5.74
C THR A 144 -0.90 -11.11 4.68
N CYS A 145 -0.51 -11.35 3.44
CA CYS A 145 -1.40 -11.59 2.32
C CYS A 145 -1.32 -13.05 1.87
N LEU A 146 -2.47 -13.59 1.48
CA LEU A 146 -2.56 -14.81 0.70
C LEU A 146 -2.43 -14.46 -0.78
N LEU A 147 -1.57 -15.20 -1.50
CA LEU A 147 -1.36 -15.07 -2.93
C LEU A 147 -2.16 -16.16 -3.65
N ARG A 148 -3.16 -15.76 -4.41
CA ARG A 148 -4.03 -16.66 -5.17
C ARG A 148 -3.79 -16.50 -6.65
N ASP A 149 -3.79 -17.61 -7.39
CA ASP A 149 -3.74 -17.56 -8.84
C ASP A 149 -4.98 -16.81 -9.36
N THR A 150 -4.78 -15.93 -10.34
CA THR A 150 -5.90 -15.35 -11.08
C THR A 150 -6.55 -16.45 -11.88
N GLU A 151 -7.88 -16.63 -11.76
CA GLU A 151 -8.59 -17.51 -12.66
C GLU A 151 -8.37 -17.04 -14.09
N PRO A 152 -8.12 -17.97 -15.05
CA PRO A 152 -8.10 -17.60 -16.46
C PRO A 152 -9.43 -16.92 -16.78
N GLN A 153 -9.39 -15.68 -17.25
CA GLN A 153 -10.60 -15.03 -17.75
C GLN A 153 -11.13 -15.89 -18.90
N HIS A 154 -12.18 -16.65 -18.64
CA HIS A 154 -12.93 -17.27 -19.71
C HIS A 154 -13.49 -16.16 -20.60
N PRO A 155 -13.16 -16.12 -21.91
CA PRO A 155 -13.80 -15.21 -22.85
C PRO A 155 -15.22 -15.72 -23.08
N GLY A 156 -16.17 -15.23 -22.32
CA GLY A 156 -17.57 -15.62 -22.50
C GLY A 156 -18.46 -15.35 -21.30
N ASN A 157 -18.60 -14.11 -20.88
CA ASN A 157 -19.83 -13.58 -20.27
C ASN A 157 -19.77 -12.04 -20.40
N ALA A 158 -20.09 -11.58 -21.59
CA ALA A 158 -20.51 -10.21 -21.84
C ALA A 158 -22.04 -10.17 -21.83
#